data_aa27b590b3c3fae06ae15f3136ec3cae
#
_entry.id   aa27b590b3c3fae06ae15f3136ec3cae
#
_cell.length_a   1.000
_cell.length_b   1.000
_cell.length_c   1.000
_cell.angle_alpha   90.00
_cell.angle_beta   90.00
_cell.angle_gamma   90.00
#
_symmetry.space_group_name_H-M   'P 1'
#
loop_
_entity.id
_entity.type
_entity.pdbx_description
1 polymer ?
#
loop_
_entity_poly.entity_id
_entity_poly.type
_entity_poly.pdbx_seq_one_letter_code
_entity_poly.pdbx_strand_id
1 'polypeptide(L)'
;MGYVYLLGNNEQENVYKIGITRGKIENRIKQLQTGSSGEIYLINYHKTKYPFFIEKNFHMKYYPYQTIGEWFELTSDEVLKFKEICQFFENNAKILEENAFAKNILK
;
A
#
# COMPACT_ATOMS: atom_id res chain seq x y z
N MET A 1 -0.32 10.05 -11.42
CA MET A 1 0.68 9.16 -10.79
C MET A 1 0.66 9.29 -9.30
N GLY A 2 0.87 8.20 -8.61
CA GLY A 2 0.99 8.18 -7.17
C GLY A 2 1.86 7.01 -6.73
N TYR A 3 1.94 6.82 -5.42
CA TYR A 3 2.76 5.77 -4.83
C TYR A 3 1.92 4.95 -3.87
N VAL A 4 2.10 3.63 -3.94
CA VAL A 4 1.67 2.71 -2.88
C VAL A 4 2.91 2.41 -2.06
N TYR A 5 2.84 2.55 -0.75
CA TYR A 5 4.00 2.35 0.10
C TYR A 5 3.75 1.31 1.19
N LEU A 6 4.84 0.70 1.62
CA LEU A 6 4.87 -0.26 2.72
C LEU A 6 5.79 0.31 3.79
N LEU A 7 5.24 0.57 4.97
CA LEU A 7 5.97 1.15 6.09
C LEU A 7 6.02 0.18 7.26
N GLY A 8 7.09 0.28 8.04
CA GLY A 8 7.21 -0.42 9.31
C GLY A 8 7.31 0.57 10.46
N ASN A 9 7.21 0.06 11.68
CA ASN A 9 7.39 0.82 12.91
C ASN A 9 8.33 0.02 13.81
N ASN A 10 9.41 0.63 14.27
CA ASN A 10 10.43 -0.08 15.03
C ASN A 10 9.97 -0.59 16.41
N GLU A 11 8.83 -0.13 16.88
CA GLU A 11 8.22 -0.61 18.13
C GLU A 11 7.21 -1.72 17.94
N GLN A 12 6.88 -2.07 16.69
CA GLN A 12 5.85 -3.07 16.38
C GLN A 12 6.36 -4.07 15.36
N GLU A 13 6.83 -5.21 15.84
CA GLU A 13 7.24 -6.28 14.93
C GLU A 13 6.07 -6.85 14.16
N ASN A 14 6.32 -7.22 12.92
CA ASN A 14 5.37 -7.90 12.04
C ASN A 14 4.10 -7.10 11.72
N VAL A 15 4.06 -5.83 12.07
CA VAL A 15 2.94 -4.93 11.76
C VAL A 15 3.41 -3.87 10.78
N TYR A 16 2.68 -3.72 9.68
CA TYR A 16 3.09 -2.87 8.56
C TYR A 16 1.91 -2.06 8.05
N LYS A 17 2.21 -0.86 7.56
CA LYS A 17 1.20 0.02 6.98
C LYS A 17 1.29 -0.02 5.47
N ILE A 18 0.13 -0.18 4.83
CA ILE A 18 0.00 -0.05 3.38
C ILE A 18 -0.89 1.16 3.12
N GLY A 19 -0.33 2.15 2.46
CA GLY A 19 -1.02 3.39 2.17
C GLY A 19 -0.60 3.97 0.83
N ILE A 20 -1.17 5.13 0.51
CA ILE A 20 -0.89 5.81 -0.76
C ILE A 20 -0.59 7.27 -0.53
N THR A 21 0.15 7.86 -1.46
CA THR A 21 0.33 9.30 -1.54
C THR A 21 0.51 9.72 -3.01
N ARG A 22 0.02 10.89 -3.35
CA ARG A 22 0.28 11.50 -4.66
C ARG A 22 1.47 12.45 -4.62
N GLY A 23 1.89 12.83 -3.43
CA GLY A 23 3.06 13.65 -3.21
C GLY A 23 4.31 12.82 -2.92
N LYS A 24 5.29 13.46 -2.29
CA LYS A 24 6.54 12.79 -1.92
C LYS A 24 6.31 11.86 -0.73
N ILE A 25 6.85 10.65 -0.82
CA ILE A 25 6.73 9.66 0.25
C ILE A 25 7.34 10.18 1.55
N GLU A 26 8.48 10.88 1.46
CA GLU A 26 9.18 11.44 2.61
C GLU A 26 8.29 12.39 3.41
N ASN A 27 7.52 13.22 2.72
CA ASN A 27 6.60 14.16 3.36
C ASN A 27 5.47 13.42 4.06
N ARG A 28 4.95 12.36 3.42
CA ARG A 28 3.90 11.55 4.02
C ARG A 28 4.38 10.84 5.28
N ILE A 29 5.59 10.31 5.26
CA ILE A 29 6.19 9.66 6.43
C ILE A 29 6.34 10.66 7.57
N LYS A 30 6.79 11.88 7.30
CA LYS A 30 6.88 12.93 8.32
C LYS A 30 5.54 13.23 8.97
N GLN A 31 4.47 13.30 8.18
CA GLN A 31 3.12 13.52 8.70
C GLN A 31 2.68 12.38 9.61
N LEU A 32 2.93 11.15 9.19
CA LEU A 32 2.57 9.97 9.97
C LEU A 32 3.40 9.86 11.25
N GLN A 33 4.66 10.25 11.19
CA GLN A 33 5.57 10.22 12.33
C GLN A 33 5.09 11.11 13.47
N THR A 34 4.45 12.22 13.16
CA THR A 34 3.97 13.18 14.16
C THR A 34 3.04 12.53 15.20
N GLY A 35 2.22 11.57 14.79
CA GLY A 35 1.28 10.89 15.69
C GLY A 35 1.76 9.52 16.17
N SER A 36 2.98 9.14 15.88
CA SER A 36 3.48 7.79 16.18
C SER A 36 4.45 7.80 17.36
N SER A 37 4.34 6.78 18.21
CA SER A 37 5.26 6.59 19.35
C SER A 37 6.58 5.96 18.90
N GLY A 38 6.57 5.16 17.84
CA GLY A 38 7.78 4.53 17.30
C GLY A 38 8.27 5.23 16.05
N GLU A 39 9.47 4.87 15.62
CA GLU A 39 10.01 5.37 14.36
C GLU A 39 9.37 4.64 13.18
N ILE A 40 8.76 5.41 12.29
CA ILE A 40 8.18 4.91 11.04
C ILE A 40 9.26 4.94 9.97
N TYR A 41 9.40 3.85 9.23
CA TYR A 41 10.40 3.74 8.18
C TYR A 41 9.83 3.10 6.93
N LEU A 42 10.38 3.50 5.78
CA LEU A 42 9.98 2.98 4.48
C LEU A 42 10.63 1.63 4.23
N ILE A 43 9.82 0.63 3.88
CA ILE A 43 10.31 -0.68 3.49
C ILE A 43 10.37 -0.81 1.97
N ASN A 44 9.29 -0.40 1.30
CA ASN A 44 9.21 -0.48 -0.16
C ASN A 44 8.12 0.45 -0.68
N TYR A 45 8.13 0.71 -1.96
CA TYR A 45 7.10 1.50 -2.62
C TYR A 45 6.95 1.09 -4.09
N HIS A 46 5.83 1.47 -4.66
CA HIS A 46 5.51 1.20 -6.06
C HIS A 46 4.86 2.45 -6.66
N LYS A 47 5.48 3.00 -7.69
CA LYS A 47 4.94 4.14 -8.43
C LYS A 47 3.93 3.62 -9.44
N THR A 48 2.74 4.22 -9.51
CA THR A 48 1.67 3.67 -10.33
C THR A 48 0.64 4.74 -10.73
N LYS A 49 -0.05 4.48 -11.83
CA LYS A 49 -1.23 5.24 -12.24
C LYS A 49 -2.46 4.87 -11.41
N TYR A 50 -2.45 3.74 -10.70
CA TYR A 50 -3.63 3.16 -10.07
C TYR A 50 -3.46 2.99 -8.56
N PRO A 51 -3.04 4.05 -7.82
CA PRO A 51 -2.74 3.88 -6.39
C PRO A 51 -3.96 3.41 -5.59
N PHE A 52 -5.14 4.00 -5.81
CA PHE A 52 -6.35 3.62 -5.08
C PHE A 52 -6.75 2.18 -5.33
N PHE A 53 -6.68 1.73 -6.59
CA PHE A 53 -7.04 0.37 -6.94
C PHE A 53 -6.11 -0.63 -6.26
N ILE A 54 -4.81 -0.37 -6.29
CA ILE A 54 -3.82 -1.26 -5.69
C ILE A 54 -3.98 -1.29 -4.16
N GLU A 55 -4.11 -0.12 -3.53
CA GLU A 55 -4.31 -0.05 -2.09
C GLU A 55 -5.56 -0.80 -1.65
N LYS A 56 -6.66 -0.59 -2.35
CA LYS A 56 -7.93 -1.26 -2.05
C LYS A 56 -7.77 -2.77 -2.10
N ASN A 57 -7.09 -3.28 -3.12
CA ASN A 57 -6.87 -4.71 -3.25
C ASN A 57 -5.98 -5.27 -2.15
N PHE A 58 -4.93 -4.54 -1.74
CA PHE A 58 -4.13 -4.92 -0.59
C PHE A 58 -4.98 -4.98 0.68
N HIS A 59 -5.78 -3.95 0.93
CA HIS A 59 -6.60 -3.88 2.15
C HIS A 59 -7.63 -4.99 2.18
N MET A 60 -8.20 -5.37 1.03
CA MET A 60 -9.11 -6.51 0.94
C MET A 60 -8.38 -7.83 1.19
N LYS A 61 -7.20 -8.00 0.60
CA LYS A 61 -6.38 -9.21 0.75
C LYS A 61 -5.99 -9.43 2.20
N TYR A 62 -5.61 -8.36 2.91
CA TYR A 62 -5.09 -8.44 4.27
C TYR A 62 -6.10 -8.07 5.35
N TYR A 63 -7.36 -7.87 4.99
CA TYR A 63 -8.41 -7.52 5.93
C TYR A 63 -8.44 -8.41 7.18
N PRO A 64 -8.30 -9.76 7.07
CA PRO A 64 -8.30 -10.61 8.26
C PRO A 64 -7.14 -10.35 9.23
N TYR A 65 -6.10 -9.67 8.78
CA TYR A 65 -4.90 -9.40 9.56
C TYR A 65 -4.77 -7.94 9.96
N GLN A 66 -5.83 -7.16 9.77
CA GLN A 66 -5.86 -5.76 10.13
C GLN A 66 -5.76 -5.60 11.64
N THR A 67 -4.92 -4.65 12.08
CA THR A 67 -4.81 -4.27 13.47
C THR A 67 -5.57 -2.97 13.72
N ILE A 68 -4.99 -1.83 13.39
CA ILE A 68 -5.63 -0.51 13.50
C ILE A 68 -5.49 0.22 12.17
N GLY A 69 -6.60 0.76 11.65
CA GLY A 69 -6.59 1.55 10.43
C GLY A 69 -5.97 0.79 9.25
N GLU A 70 -4.93 1.36 8.66
CA GLU A 70 -4.23 0.78 7.53
C GLU A 70 -3.01 -0.06 7.92
N TRP A 71 -2.94 -0.48 9.17
CA TRP A 71 -1.87 -1.34 9.69
C TRP A 71 -2.32 -2.79 9.71
N PHE A 72 -1.42 -3.69 9.27
CA PHE A 72 -1.72 -5.12 9.10
C PHE A 72 -0.58 -5.96 9.67
N GLU A 73 -0.92 -7.09 10.27
CA GLU A 73 0.07 -8.08 10.68
C GLU A 73 0.41 -8.95 9.47
N LEU A 74 1.65 -8.88 9.01
CA LEU A 74 2.12 -9.57 7.80
C LEU A 74 3.32 -10.43 8.11
N THR A 75 3.46 -11.53 7.37
CA THR A 75 4.64 -12.39 7.44
C THR A 75 5.79 -11.76 6.66
N SER A 76 7.01 -12.20 6.95
CA SER A 76 8.19 -11.76 6.21
C SER A 76 8.06 -12.06 4.71
N ASP A 77 7.46 -13.19 4.37
CA ASP A 77 7.25 -13.58 2.98
C ASP A 77 6.35 -12.58 2.25
N GLU A 78 5.28 -12.15 2.89
CA GLU A 78 4.36 -11.16 2.31
C GLU A 78 5.04 -9.80 2.13
N VAL A 79 5.86 -9.41 3.09
CA VAL A 79 6.65 -8.17 2.99
C VAL A 79 7.61 -8.23 1.81
N LEU A 80 8.30 -9.34 1.64
CA LEU A 80 9.24 -9.54 0.53
C LEU A 80 8.55 -9.54 -0.83
N LYS A 81 7.30 -9.96 -0.88
CA LYS A 81 6.51 -10.03 -2.13
C LYS A 81 5.75 -8.75 -2.45
N PHE A 82 5.91 -7.71 -1.66
CA PHE A 82 5.13 -6.48 -1.83
C PHE A 82 5.18 -5.95 -3.26
N LYS A 83 6.38 -5.81 -3.83
CA LYS A 83 6.56 -5.26 -5.20
C LYS A 83 5.88 -6.14 -6.23
N GLU A 84 6.05 -7.44 -6.12
CA GLU A 84 5.44 -8.43 -7.01
C GLU A 84 3.91 -8.35 -6.94
N ILE A 85 3.36 -8.23 -5.75
CA ILE A 85 1.91 -8.12 -5.56
C ILE A 85 1.39 -6.79 -6.13
N CYS A 86 2.12 -5.69 -5.94
CA CYS A 86 1.78 -4.41 -6.57
C CYS A 86 1.69 -4.56 -8.08
N GLN A 87 2.65 -5.22 -8.70
CA GLN A 87 2.67 -5.42 -10.14
C GLN A 87 1.51 -6.28 -10.60
N PHE A 88 1.15 -7.30 -9.82
CA PHE A 88 -0.01 -8.14 -10.11
C PHE A 88 -1.29 -7.31 -10.12
N PHE A 89 -1.51 -6.50 -9.09
CA PHE A 89 -2.69 -5.64 -9.04
C PHE A 89 -2.68 -4.58 -10.14
N GLU A 90 -1.52 -4.03 -10.46
CA GLU A 90 -1.41 -3.05 -11.54
C GLU A 90 -1.78 -3.68 -12.90
N ASN A 91 -1.32 -4.90 -13.15
CA ASN A 91 -1.67 -5.61 -14.38
C ASN A 91 -3.19 -5.83 -14.46
N ASN A 92 -3.82 -6.17 -13.36
CA ASN A 92 -5.28 -6.30 -13.31
C ASN A 92 -5.97 -4.96 -13.59
N ALA A 93 -5.48 -3.87 -13.04
CA ALA A 93 -6.01 -2.53 -13.31
C ALA A 93 -5.94 -2.18 -14.78
N LYS A 94 -4.82 -2.49 -15.44
CA LYS A 94 -4.63 -2.23 -16.87
C LYS A 94 -5.63 -3.03 -17.71
N ILE A 95 -5.85 -4.29 -17.38
CA ILE A 95 -6.81 -5.14 -18.07
C ILE A 95 -8.22 -4.56 -17.95
N LEU A 96 -8.60 -4.15 -16.74
CA LEU A 96 -9.91 -3.53 -16.50
C LEU A 96 -10.05 -2.21 -17.25
N GLU A 97 -9.01 -1.40 -17.29
CA GLU A 97 -9.03 -0.12 -18.00
C GLU A 97 -9.22 -0.29 -19.49
N GLU A 98 -8.67 -1.35 -20.09
CA GLU A 98 -8.83 -1.67 -21.51
C GLU A 98 -10.24 -2.10 -21.86
N ASN A 99 -11.02 -2.54 -20.86
CA ASN A 99 -12.41 -2.93 -21.03
C ASN A 99 -13.29 -1.66 -20.90
N ALA A 100 -13.95 -1.25 -21.99
CA ALA A 100 -14.77 -0.05 -21.98
C ALA A 100 -15.85 -0.05 -20.90
N PHE A 101 -16.40 -1.20 -20.57
CA PHE A 101 -17.42 -1.33 -19.52
C PHE A 101 -16.83 -1.09 -18.13
N ALA A 102 -15.59 -1.50 -17.90
CA ALA A 102 -14.95 -1.43 -16.59
C ALA A 102 -14.25 -0.08 -16.33
N LYS A 103 -14.12 0.80 -17.33
CA LYS A 103 -13.40 2.08 -17.17
C LYS A 103 -13.94 2.93 -16.02
N ASN A 104 -15.23 2.89 -15.76
CA ASN A 104 -15.84 3.67 -14.68
C ASN A 104 -15.54 3.12 -13.30
N ILE A 105 -15.10 1.87 -13.21
CA ILE A 105 -14.75 1.22 -11.94
C ILE A 105 -13.41 1.72 -11.41
N LEU A 106 -12.51 2.10 -12.32
CA LEU A 106 -11.15 2.52 -11.99
C LEU A 106 -10.99 4.01 -11.67
N LYS A 107 -12.03 4.76 -11.87
CA LYS A 107 -12.02 6.22 -11.64
C LYS A 107 -12.19 6.58 -10.17
#